data_82c5a27d2b8a5601130959a414626093
#
_entry.id   82c5a27d2b8a5601130959a414626093
#
_cell.length_a   1.000
_cell.length_b   1.000
_cell.length_c   1.000
_cell.angle_alpha   90.00
_cell.angle_beta   90.00
_cell.angle_gamma   90.00
#
_symmetry.space_group_name_H-M   'P 1'
#
loop_
_entity.id
_entity.type
_entity.pdbx_description
1 polymer ?
#
loop_
_entity_poly.entity_id
_entity_poly.type
_entity_poly.pdbx_seq_one_letter_code
_entity_poly.pdbx_strand_id
1 'polypeptide(L)'
;MSATGMAARAQASDSARWLNLIFCIICMIMIANLQYGWTLFVNPINKAHGWSIASIQVAFAIFIALETWLTPVEGWIVDMLGPRRGAKIVVAVGGIFVALGWVINAYADSLSMLYLGAVISGIGGGAIYATCVGLAVKWFPDRRGLAVGLTAAGYGAGSALSVIPIRGVIAAYDYQTAFLWFGIIQGGVTFLLAWALRGPEPGELAFVPPPKVVQSSRNYTPGEVLKTPVFWLLYIMFVMVSASGLMATAQIAPIAKDFNVGNTVLFAGASTLTVALIVDNVCNGGARPLFGWVSDNIGREYTMVLAFGLGAIAYWMLGSLGTAPWAFVIFAAMIFLTWGEIFSLFPSTCTDTFGAKFATVNLSLLYTAKGTSAFLVPLANVMKSHFGNWHAVFVLTAIMNLVVVALALFVLKPMRRKLISQS
;
A
#
# COMPACT_ATOMS: atom_id res chain seq x y z
N MET A 1 -16.43 -40.25 1.45
CA MET A 1 -16.04 -39.50 2.68
C MET A 1 -17.31 -39.25 3.47
N SER A 2 -17.32 -39.49 4.80
CA SER A 2 -18.49 -39.18 5.63
C SER A 2 -18.73 -37.67 5.72
N ALA A 3 -19.97 -37.24 5.95
CA ALA A 3 -20.33 -35.82 6.12
C ALA A 3 -19.51 -35.16 7.23
N THR A 4 -19.21 -35.89 8.31
CA THR A 4 -18.35 -35.47 9.42
C THR A 4 -16.89 -35.19 8.97
N GLY A 5 -16.34 -36.03 8.09
CA GLY A 5 -14.99 -35.83 7.56
C GLY A 5 -14.90 -34.64 6.62
N MET A 6 -15.96 -34.34 5.84
CA MET A 6 -16.04 -33.15 4.99
C MET A 6 -16.15 -31.85 5.81
N ALA A 7 -16.98 -31.86 6.87
CA ALA A 7 -17.13 -30.73 7.79
C ALA A 7 -15.82 -30.40 8.53
N ALA A 8 -15.13 -31.44 9.05
CA ALA A 8 -13.83 -31.24 9.73
C ALA A 8 -12.76 -30.69 8.78
N ARG A 9 -12.72 -31.15 7.52
CA ARG A 9 -11.79 -30.65 6.51
C ARG A 9 -12.10 -29.19 6.13
N ALA A 10 -13.38 -28.82 5.96
CA ALA A 10 -13.80 -27.46 5.70
C ALA A 10 -13.41 -26.52 6.85
N GLN A 11 -13.62 -26.94 8.10
CA GLN A 11 -13.23 -26.16 9.28
C GLN A 11 -11.70 -25.97 9.38
N ALA A 12 -10.92 -27.03 9.13
CA ALA A 12 -9.46 -26.94 9.11
C ALA A 12 -8.95 -25.98 8.01
N SER A 13 -9.58 -26.01 6.84
CA SER A 13 -9.25 -25.11 5.74
C SER A 13 -9.66 -23.66 6.03
N ASP A 14 -10.78 -23.41 6.70
CA ASP A 14 -11.18 -22.05 7.10
C ASP A 14 -10.20 -21.47 8.14
N SER A 15 -9.79 -22.24 9.13
CA SER A 15 -8.75 -21.84 10.09
C SER A 15 -7.43 -21.50 9.38
N ALA A 16 -7.02 -22.31 8.40
CA ALA A 16 -5.78 -22.09 7.65
C ALA A 16 -5.82 -20.77 6.86
N ARG A 17 -6.96 -20.40 6.22
CA ARG A 17 -7.07 -19.14 5.48
C ARG A 17 -6.96 -17.92 6.40
N TRP A 18 -7.60 -17.93 7.56
CA TRP A 18 -7.52 -16.84 8.52
C TRP A 18 -6.13 -16.72 9.16
N LEU A 19 -5.48 -17.84 9.49
CA LEU A 19 -4.10 -17.84 10.01
C LEU A 19 -3.12 -17.30 8.97
N ASN A 20 -3.23 -17.67 7.69
CA ASN A 20 -2.42 -17.10 6.64
C ASN A 20 -2.63 -15.59 6.52
N LEU A 21 -3.88 -15.11 6.61
CA LEU A 21 -4.18 -13.68 6.58
C LEU A 21 -3.53 -12.93 7.75
N ILE A 22 -3.66 -13.47 8.98
CA ILE A 22 -3.05 -12.89 10.18
C ILE A 22 -1.52 -12.82 10.04
N PHE A 23 -0.89 -13.88 9.56
CA PHE A 23 0.56 -13.89 9.33
C PHE A 23 0.98 -12.89 8.24
N CYS A 24 0.21 -12.76 7.16
CA CYS A 24 0.42 -11.71 6.16
C CYS A 24 0.31 -10.31 6.78
N ILE A 25 -0.71 -10.05 7.61
CA ILE A 25 -0.87 -8.75 8.29
C ILE A 25 0.34 -8.47 9.19
N ILE A 26 0.83 -9.45 9.96
CA ILE A 26 2.01 -9.27 10.80
C ILE A 26 3.26 -8.99 9.96
N CYS A 27 3.48 -9.74 8.87
CA CYS A 27 4.58 -9.47 7.95
C CYS A 27 4.51 -8.06 7.36
N MET A 28 3.30 -7.58 7.02
CA MET A 28 3.09 -6.22 6.52
C MET A 28 3.37 -5.15 7.57
N ILE A 29 3.02 -5.40 8.85
CA ILE A 29 3.38 -4.52 9.98
C ILE A 29 4.90 -4.45 10.12
N MET A 30 5.61 -5.57 9.99
CA MET A 30 7.06 -5.63 10.14
C MET A 30 7.81 -4.80 9.07
N ILE A 31 7.29 -4.72 7.86
CA ILE A 31 7.94 -3.94 6.78
C ILE A 31 7.47 -2.48 6.68
N ALA A 32 6.44 -2.09 7.43
CA ALA A 32 5.86 -0.74 7.36
C ALA A 32 6.87 0.38 7.67
N ASN A 33 7.81 0.13 8.57
CA ASN A 33 8.81 1.12 8.98
C ASN A 33 9.84 1.45 7.92
N LEU A 34 10.09 0.54 6.99
CA LEU A 34 11.01 0.78 5.89
C LEU A 34 10.60 2.04 5.11
N GLN A 35 9.30 2.25 4.95
CA GLN A 35 8.74 3.44 4.32
C GLN A 35 8.40 4.53 5.33
N TYR A 36 7.54 4.25 6.29
CA TYR A 36 6.93 5.28 7.14
C TYR A 36 7.80 5.67 8.34
N GLY A 37 8.75 4.84 8.74
CA GLY A 37 9.72 5.13 9.80
C GLY A 37 10.97 5.88 9.33
N TRP A 38 11.22 5.96 8.02
CA TRP A 38 12.44 6.54 7.44
C TRP A 38 12.73 7.96 7.92
N THR A 39 11.69 8.78 8.05
CA THR A 39 11.83 10.18 8.49
C THR A 39 12.48 10.35 9.87
N LEU A 40 12.39 9.34 10.74
CA LEU A 40 13.01 9.35 12.06
C LEU A 40 14.54 9.29 11.98
N PHE A 41 15.10 8.72 10.92
CA PHE A 41 16.53 8.51 10.72
C PHE A 41 17.22 9.65 10.00
N VAL A 42 16.50 10.43 9.17
CA VAL A 42 17.09 11.47 8.31
C VAL A 42 17.91 12.51 9.09
N ASN A 43 17.34 13.09 10.13
CA ASN A 43 18.04 14.10 10.92
C ASN A 43 19.21 13.52 11.76
N PRO A 44 19.07 12.36 12.43
CA PRO A 44 20.19 11.70 13.10
C PRO A 44 21.37 11.41 12.16
N ILE A 45 21.10 10.85 10.97
CA ILE A 45 22.14 10.58 9.96
C ILE A 45 22.81 11.88 9.50
N ASN A 46 22.03 12.92 9.20
CA ASN A 46 22.56 14.24 8.81
C ASN A 46 23.51 14.81 9.89
N LYS A 47 23.12 14.71 11.15
CA LYS A 47 23.95 15.18 12.29
C LYS A 47 25.24 14.38 12.47
N ALA A 48 25.17 13.04 12.26
CA ALA A 48 26.30 12.16 12.49
C ALA A 48 27.37 12.27 11.38
N HIS A 49 26.94 12.40 10.12
CA HIS A 49 27.83 12.34 8.98
C HIS A 49 28.00 13.66 8.23
N GLY A 50 27.18 14.68 8.52
CA GLY A 50 27.17 15.95 7.76
C GLY A 50 26.64 15.83 6.33
N TRP A 51 26.08 14.69 5.94
CA TRP A 51 25.51 14.51 4.60
C TRP A 51 24.27 15.37 4.42
N SER A 52 24.09 15.91 3.19
CA SER A 52 22.90 16.71 2.90
C SER A 52 21.60 15.87 3.05
N ILE A 53 20.54 16.51 3.54
CA ILE A 53 19.22 15.84 3.65
C ILE A 53 18.79 15.31 2.27
N ALA A 54 19.08 16.07 1.19
CA ALA A 54 18.76 15.63 -0.17
C ALA A 54 19.48 14.33 -0.54
N SER A 55 20.77 14.19 -0.22
CA SER A 55 21.52 12.96 -0.48
C SER A 55 20.98 11.77 0.36
N ILE A 56 20.60 12.02 1.61
CA ILE A 56 20.00 10.97 2.47
C ILE A 56 18.65 10.53 1.89
N GLN A 57 17.83 11.44 1.36
CA GLN A 57 16.53 11.13 0.77
C GLN A 57 16.63 10.35 -0.55
N VAL A 58 17.78 10.35 -1.23
CA VAL A 58 18.02 9.46 -2.38
C VAL A 58 17.91 7.99 -1.97
N ALA A 59 18.36 7.61 -0.77
CA ALA A 59 18.19 6.25 -0.27
C ALA A 59 16.71 5.86 -0.18
N PHE A 60 15.86 6.76 0.28
CA PHE A 60 14.41 6.53 0.33
C PHE A 60 13.80 6.38 -1.08
N ALA A 61 14.23 7.21 -2.03
CA ALA A 61 13.77 7.09 -3.41
C ALA A 61 14.17 5.75 -4.04
N ILE A 62 15.40 5.28 -3.79
CA ILE A 62 15.89 3.97 -4.24
C ILE A 62 15.03 2.85 -3.62
N PHE A 63 14.77 2.92 -2.30
CA PHE A 63 13.91 1.96 -1.62
C PHE A 63 12.52 1.89 -2.28
N ILE A 64 11.84 3.02 -2.46
CA ILE A 64 10.50 3.07 -3.07
C ILE A 64 10.49 2.54 -4.50
N ALA A 65 11.51 2.88 -5.29
CA ALA A 65 11.61 2.42 -6.67
C ALA A 65 11.70 0.88 -6.73
N LEU A 66 12.55 0.27 -5.91
CA LEU A 66 12.72 -1.18 -5.90
C LEU A 66 11.54 -1.89 -5.25
N GLU A 67 11.00 -1.34 -4.15
CA GLU A 67 9.82 -1.86 -3.47
C GLU A 67 8.58 -1.90 -4.39
N THR A 68 8.55 -1.08 -5.45
CA THR A 68 7.39 -1.04 -6.36
C THR A 68 7.68 -1.70 -7.70
N TRP A 69 8.81 -1.40 -8.34
CA TRP A 69 9.05 -1.82 -9.73
C TRP A 69 9.64 -3.21 -9.86
N LEU A 70 10.23 -3.76 -8.80
CA LEU A 70 10.76 -5.12 -8.82
C LEU A 70 9.69 -6.17 -8.45
N THR A 71 8.58 -5.76 -7.84
CA THR A 71 7.50 -6.67 -7.42
C THR A 71 6.95 -7.59 -8.52
N PRO A 72 6.91 -7.24 -9.82
CA PRO A 72 6.50 -8.18 -10.87
C PRO A 72 7.41 -9.40 -10.98
N VAL A 73 8.71 -9.23 -10.81
CA VAL A 73 9.68 -10.35 -10.83
C VAL A 73 9.48 -11.23 -9.61
N GLU A 74 9.33 -10.62 -8.44
CA GLU A 74 9.10 -11.30 -7.16
C GLU A 74 7.77 -12.08 -7.18
N GLY A 75 6.70 -11.44 -7.65
CA GLY A 75 5.39 -12.08 -7.81
C GLY A 75 5.39 -13.22 -8.81
N TRP A 76 6.16 -13.10 -9.90
CA TRP A 76 6.36 -14.18 -10.86
C TRP A 76 7.06 -15.38 -10.21
N ILE A 77 8.10 -15.15 -9.39
CA ILE A 77 8.79 -16.22 -8.66
C ILE A 77 7.81 -16.94 -7.70
N VAL A 78 6.97 -16.19 -6.98
CA VAL A 78 5.94 -16.76 -6.09
C VAL A 78 4.99 -17.68 -6.86
N ASP A 79 4.46 -17.19 -7.99
CA ASP A 79 3.47 -17.94 -8.78
C ASP A 79 4.10 -19.14 -9.50
N MET A 80 5.37 -19.04 -9.92
CA MET A 80 6.13 -20.12 -10.56
C MET A 80 6.46 -21.25 -9.56
N LEU A 81 6.87 -20.91 -8.33
CA LEU A 81 7.20 -21.90 -7.30
C LEU A 81 5.95 -22.60 -6.73
N GLY A 82 4.76 -22.06 -7.02
CA GLY A 82 3.47 -22.64 -6.68
C GLY A 82 3.05 -22.46 -5.22
N PRO A 83 1.86 -22.98 -4.85
CA PRO A 83 1.20 -22.62 -3.61
C PRO A 83 1.94 -23.05 -2.34
N ARG A 84 2.66 -24.15 -2.38
CA ARG A 84 3.37 -24.69 -1.19
C ARG A 84 4.67 -23.98 -0.88
N ARG A 85 5.42 -23.56 -1.89
CA ARG A 85 6.82 -23.10 -1.76
C ARG A 85 6.97 -21.61 -2.02
N GLY A 86 6.22 -21.05 -2.97
CA GLY A 86 6.41 -19.69 -3.45
C GLY A 86 6.42 -18.66 -2.34
N ALA A 87 5.34 -18.62 -1.55
CA ALA A 87 5.23 -17.68 -0.44
C ALA A 87 6.31 -17.89 0.62
N LYS A 88 6.58 -19.14 1.01
CA LYS A 88 7.60 -19.46 2.03
C LYS A 88 8.96 -18.94 1.65
N ILE A 89 9.42 -19.25 0.44
CA ILE A 89 10.77 -18.92 -0.02
C ILE A 89 10.90 -17.42 -0.21
N VAL A 90 9.95 -16.80 -0.91
CA VAL A 90 10.05 -15.37 -1.26
C VAL A 90 9.93 -14.48 -0.03
N VAL A 91 9.03 -14.79 0.91
CA VAL A 91 8.90 -14.03 2.16
C VAL A 91 10.10 -14.28 3.09
N ALA A 92 10.63 -15.52 3.16
CA ALA A 92 11.82 -15.81 3.97
C ALA A 92 13.04 -15.05 3.46
N VAL A 93 13.30 -15.07 2.15
CA VAL A 93 14.37 -14.28 1.53
C VAL A 93 14.13 -12.78 1.71
N GLY A 94 12.88 -12.32 1.55
CA GLY A 94 12.48 -10.94 1.82
C GLY A 94 12.81 -10.51 3.26
N GLY A 95 12.49 -11.35 4.25
CA GLY A 95 12.81 -11.09 5.66
C GLY A 95 14.32 -10.98 5.91
N ILE A 96 15.12 -11.85 5.30
CA ILE A 96 16.60 -11.76 5.34
C ILE A 96 17.07 -10.43 4.73
N PHE A 97 16.53 -10.04 3.58
CA PHE A 97 16.92 -8.80 2.91
C PHE A 97 16.51 -7.56 3.68
N VAL A 98 15.34 -7.55 4.34
CA VAL A 98 14.93 -6.48 5.25
C VAL A 98 15.92 -6.34 6.41
N ALA A 99 16.27 -7.46 7.07
CA ALA A 99 17.27 -7.45 8.14
C ALA A 99 18.62 -6.94 7.65
N LEU A 100 19.15 -7.51 6.56
CA LEU A 100 20.45 -7.15 5.98
C LEU A 100 20.49 -5.67 5.57
N GLY A 101 19.45 -5.16 4.90
CA GLY A 101 19.41 -3.76 4.46
C GLY A 101 19.48 -2.79 5.63
N TRP A 102 18.80 -3.07 6.73
CA TRP A 102 18.86 -2.24 7.92
C TRP A 102 20.15 -2.43 8.71
N VAL A 103 20.72 -3.63 8.76
CA VAL A 103 22.05 -3.85 9.33
C VAL A 103 23.12 -3.08 8.53
N ILE A 104 23.05 -3.09 7.20
CA ILE A 104 23.95 -2.28 6.37
C ILE A 104 23.78 -0.79 6.68
N ASN A 105 22.56 -0.30 6.82
CA ASN A 105 22.29 1.10 7.16
C ASN A 105 22.80 1.46 8.58
N ALA A 106 22.79 0.52 9.52
CA ALA A 106 23.35 0.71 10.85
C ALA A 106 24.87 0.98 10.83
N TYR A 107 25.56 0.35 9.90
CA TYR A 107 27.03 0.48 9.76
C TYR A 107 27.45 1.35 8.58
N ALA A 108 26.51 2.07 7.94
CA ALA A 108 26.81 2.90 6.80
C ALA A 108 27.72 4.09 7.17
N ASP A 109 28.96 4.09 6.69
CA ASP A 109 29.95 5.16 6.79
C ASP A 109 30.02 6.04 5.53
N SER A 110 29.31 5.66 4.47
CA SER A 110 29.24 6.34 3.18
C SER A 110 27.83 6.33 2.60
N LEU A 111 27.51 7.32 1.76
CA LEU A 111 26.24 7.38 1.03
C LEU A 111 26.03 6.14 0.17
N SER A 112 27.10 5.62 -0.44
CA SER A 112 27.03 4.41 -1.26
C SER A 112 26.56 3.19 -0.45
N MET A 113 27.02 3.06 0.80
CA MET A 113 26.61 1.99 1.69
C MET A 113 25.16 2.18 2.16
N LEU A 114 24.75 3.42 2.45
CA LEU A 114 23.35 3.74 2.76
C LEU A 114 22.42 3.39 1.58
N TYR A 115 22.84 3.69 0.36
CA TYR A 115 22.08 3.35 -0.86
C TYR A 115 22.02 1.82 -1.09
N LEU A 116 23.11 1.11 -0.82
CA LEU A 116 23.13 -0.37 -0.87
C LEU A 116 22.11 -0.97 0.12
N GLY A 117 22.06 -0.46 1.35
CA GLY A 117 21.07 -0.88 2.33
C GLY A 117 19.64 -0.60 1.86
N ALA A 118 19.41 0.54 1.21
CA ALA A 118 18.11 0.87 0.61
C ALA A 118 17.73 -0.06 -0.56
N VAL A 119 18.71 -0.43 -1.41
CA VAL A 119 18.50 -1.42 -2.49
C VAL A 119 18.04 -2.75 -1.91
N ILE A 120 18.78 -3.29 -0.94
CA ILE A 120 18.51 -4.61 -0.38
C ILE A 120 17.18 -4.62 0.39
N SER A 121 16.92 -3.60 1.21
CA SER A 121 15.65 -3.51 1.94
C SER A 121 14.46 -3.25 1.02
N GLY A 122 14.65 -2.53 -0.10
CA GLY A 122 13.61 -2.29 -1.10
C GLY A 122 13.18 -3.60 -1.79
N ILE A 123 14.15 -4.42 -2.20
CA ILE A 123 13.88 -5.76 -2.75
C ILE A 123 13.14 -6.61 -1.71
N GLY A 124 13.63 -6.65 -0.46
CA GLY A 124 12.99 -7.42 0.61
C GLY A 124 11.57 -6.97 0.91
N GLY A 125 11.35 -5.67 1.00
CA GLY A 125 10.03 -5.07 1.27
C GLY A 125 9.02 -5.36 0.17
N GLY A 126 9.41 -5.18 -1.09
CA GLY A 126 8.59 -5.48 -2.27
C GLY A 126 8.15 -6.94 -2.33
N ALA A 127 9.11 -7.86 -2.14
CA ALA A 127 8.87 -9.30 -2.13
C ALA A 127 7.82 -9.72 -1.08
N ILE A 128 7.90 -9.17 0.14
CA ILE A 128 6.95 -9.45 1.21
C ILE A 128 5.59 -8.85 0.87
N TYR A 129 5.56 -7.58 0.45
CA TYR A 129 4.32 -6.88 0.10
C TYR A 129 3.54 -7.61 -0.99
N ALA A 130 4.16 -7.87 -2.12
CA ALA A 130 3.53 -8.54 -3.26
C ALA A 130 3.01 -9.94 -2.89
N THR A 131 3.80 -10.70 -2.12
CA THR A 131 3.42 -12.05 -1.69
C THR A 131 2.23 -12.03 -0.74
N CYS A 132 2.23 -11.17 0.28
CA CYS A 132 1.15 -11.09 1.27
C CYS A 132 -0.17 -10.65 0.61
N VAL A 133 -0.15 -9.65 -0.27
CA VAL A 133 -1.36 -9.24 -1.02
C VAL A 133 -1.81 -10.34 -1.98
N GLY A 134 -0.87 -11.01 -2.66
CA GLY A 134 -1.15 -12.14 -3.54
C GLY A 134 -1.79 -13.34 -2.81
N LEU A 135 -1.36 -13.63 -1.60
CA LEU A 135 -1.99 -14.66 -0.75
C LEU A 135 -3.39 -14.26 -0.32
N ALA A 136 -3.60 -13.01 0.08
CA ALA A 136 -4.91 -12.51 0.50
C ALA A 136 -5.98 -12.72 -0.59
N VAL A 137 -5.69 -12.35 -1.84
CA VAL A 137 -6.64 -12.53 -2.95
C VAL A 137 -6.88 -14.00 -3.31
N LYS A 138 -5.89 -14.88 -3.10
CA LYS A 138 -5.99 -16.31 -3.39
C LYS A 138 -6.78 -17.06 -2.33
N TRP A 139 -6.57 -16.75 -1.05
CA TRP A 139 -7.27 -17.40 0.07
C TRP A 139 -8.72 -16.93 0.24
N PHE A 140 -9.06 -15.72 -0.19
CA PHE A 140 -10.38 -15.12 0.04
C PHE A 140 -11.11 -14.76 -1.27
N PRO A 141 -11.45 -15.76 -2.11
CA PRO A 141 -12.18 -15.48 -3.36
C PRO A 141 -13.57 -14.88 -3.12
N ASP A 142 -14.18 -15.15 -1.97
CA ASP A 142 -15.49 -14.65 -1.53
C ASP A 142 -15.48 -13.17 -1.09
N ARG A 143 -14.33 -12.68 -0.60
CA ARG A 143 -14.18 -11.32 -0.02
C ARG A 143 -12.78 -10.76 -0.23
N ARG A 144 -12.32 -10.72 -1.48
CA ARG A 144 -10.97 -10.26 -1.85
C ARG A 144 -10.67 -8.85 -1.36
N GLY A 145 -11.64 -7.93 -1.49
CA GLY A 145 -11.48 -6.55 -1.08
C GLY A 145 -11.17 -6.42 0.41
N LEU A 146 -11.95 -7.09 1.25
CA LEU A 146 -11.72 -7.09 2.70
C LEU A 146 -10.36 -7.71 3.06
N ALA A 147 -10.01 -8.86 2.49
CA ALA A 147 -8.77 -9.56 2.81
C ALA A 147 -7.53 -8.74 2.40
N VAL A 148 -7.54 -8.17 1.20
CA VAL A 148 -6.48 -7.27 0.73
C VAL A 148 -6.44 -6.01 1.59
N GLY A 149 -7.61 -5.45 1.91
CA GLY A 149 -7.72 -4.27 2.75
C GLY A 149 -7.12 -4.47 4.13
N LEU A 150 -7.40 -5.59 4.80
CA LEU A 150 -6.79 -5.95 6.09
C LEU A 150 -5.28 -6.14 5.98
N THR A 151 -4.81 -6.84 4.94
CA THR A 151 -3.38 -7.04 4.69
C THR A 151 -2.68 -5.71 4.46
N ALA A 152 -3.23 -4.87 3.60
CA ALA A 152 -2.67 -3.56 3.30
C ALA A 152 -2.75 -2.59 4.49
N ALA A 153 -3.79 -2.70 5.35
CA ALA A 153 -3.88 -1.92 6.59
C ALA A 153 -2.71 -2.22 7.53
N GLY A 154 -2.23 -3.46 7.59
CA GLY A 154 -1.02 -3.84 8.32
C GLY A 154 0.20 -2.99 7.89
N TYR A 155 0.38 -2.79 6.59
CA TYR A 155 1.43 -1.92 6.07
C TYR A 155 1.15 -0.44 6.36
N GLY A 156 -0.07 0.05 6.16
CA GLY A 156 -0.42 1.45 6.36
C GLY A 156 -0.37 1.90 7.82
N ALA A 157 -0.86 1.06 8.74
CA ALA A 157 -0.93 1.36 10.18
C ALA A 157 0.24 0.80 10.99
N GLY A 158 1.03 -0.11 10.43
CA GLY A 158 2.09 -0.82 11.16
C GLY A 158 3.16 0.08 11.74
N SER A 159 3.47 1.19 11.06
CA SER A 159 4.41 2.19 11.57
C SER A 159 3.95 2.84 12.87
N ALA A 160 2.64 2.98 13.10
CA ALA A 160 2.11 3.56 14.33
C ALA A 160 2.53 2.77 15.58
N LEU A 161 2.70 1.45 15.44
CA LEU A 161 3.14 0.57 16.53
C LEU A 161 4.64 0.68 16.82
N SER A 162 5.44 1.08 15.85
CA SER A 162 6.90 1.00 15.91
C SER A 162 7.60 2.37 15.92
N VAL A 163 6.94 3.44 15.48
CA VAL A 163 7.50 4.81 15.50
C VAL A 163 7.90 5.23 16.91
N ILE A 164 7.05 4.97 17.93
CA ILE A 164 7.35 5.34 19.33
C ILE A 164 8.55 4.54 19.86
N PRO A 165 8.60 3.19 19.77
CA PRO A 165 9.77 2.42 20.18
C PRO A 165 11.04 2.80 19.42
N ILE A 166 11.01 2.97 18.09
CA ILE A 166 12.17 3.38 17.29
C ILE A 166 12.69 4.73 17.79
N ARG A 167 11.81 5.71 17.97
CA ARG A 167 12.18 7.04 18.49
C ARG A 167 12.78 6.98 19.89
N GLY A 168 12.25 6.10 20.73
CA GLY A 168 12.78 5.85 22.08
C GLY A 168 14.20 5.28 22.04
N VAL A 169 14.48 4.32 21.16
CA VAL A 169 15.83 3.74 20.99
C VAL A 169 16.80 4.79 20.43
N ILE A 170 16.39 5.58 19.41
CA ILE A 170 17.22 6.66 18.86
C ILE A 170 17.58 7.69 19.94
N ALA A 171 16.65 8.02 20.82
CA ALA A 171 16.86 9.00 21.90
C ALA A 171 17.72 8.46 23.04
N ALA A 172 17.59 7.16 23.38
CA ALA A 172 18.32 6.54 24.49
C ALA A 172 19.72 6.06 24.10
N TYR A 173 19.92 5.70 22.84
CA TYR A 173 21.19 5.16 22.31
C TYR A 173 21.62 6.00 21.11
N ASP A 174 21.31 5.51 19.90
CA ASP A 174 21.61 6.15 18.62
C ASP A 174 20.72 5.57 17.51
N TYR A 175 20.83 6.13 16.28
CA TYR A 175 20.08 5.65 15.13
C TYR A 175 20.64 4.31 14.59
N GLN A 176 21.91 4.03 14.75
CA GLN A 176 22.57 2.77 14.36
C GLN A 176 21.98 1.61 15.15
N THR A 177 21.89 1.75 16.47
CA THR A 177 21.25 0.76 17.34
C THR A 177 19.78 0.53 16.98
N ALA A 178 19.06 1.58 16.61
CA ALA A 178 17.68 1.47 16.17
C ALA A 178 17.59 0.68 14.85
N PHE A 179 18.41 0.98 13.83
CA PHE A 179 18.47 0.19 12.60
C PHE A 179 18.80 -1.26 12.89
N LEU A 180 19.81 -1.53 13.72
CA LEU A 180 20.25 -2.89 14.03
C LEU A 180 19.14 -3.71 14.70
N TRP A 181 18.55 -3.20 15.79
CA TRP A 181 17.55 -3.93 16.56
C TRP A 181 16.27 -4.15 15.76
N PHE A 182 15.73 -3.09 15.17
CA PHE A 182 14.49 -3.20 14.40
C PHE A 182 14.68 -3.98 13.10
N GLY A 183 15.83 -3.88 12.44
CA GLY A 183 16.15 -4.68 11.26
C GLY A 183 16.17 -6.17 11.58
N ILE A 184 16.86 -6.59 12.63
CA ILE A 184 16.96 -7.99 13.06
C ILE A 184 15.59 -8.50 13.55
N ILE A 185 14.87 -7.74 14.37
CA ILE A 185 13.57 -8.16 14.92
C ILE A 185 12.55 -8.30 13.77
N GLN A 186 12.41 -7.29 12.92
CA GLN A 186 11.42 -7.27 11.86
C GLN A 186 11.70 -8.30 10.77
N GLY A 187 12.94 -8.37 10.31
CA GLY A 187 13.36 -9.38 9.34
C GLY A 187 13.28 -10.79 9.92
N GLY A 188 13.68 -10.97 11.18
CA GLY A 188 13.62 -12.25 11.89
C GLY A 188 12.18 -12.74 12.10
N VAL A 189 11.26 -11.88 12.55
CA VAL A 189 9.83 -12.21 12.68
C VAL A 189 9.25 -12.60 11.32
N THR A 190 9.54 -11.83 10.27
CA THR A 190 9.06 -12.12 8.91
C THR A 190 9.64 -13.44 8.41
N PHE A 191 10.93 -13.71 8.62
CA PHE A 191 11.57 -14.97 8.26
C PHE A 191 10.91 -16.16 8.95
N LEU A 192 10.64 -16.07 10.24
CA LEU A 192 10.00 -17.15 11.01
C LEU A 192 8.56 -17.41 10.53
N LEU A 193 7.77 -16.35 10.33
CA LEU A 193 6.40 -16.46 9.86
C LEU A 193 6.30 -16.99 8.43
N ALA A 194 7.30 -16.75 7.59
CA ALA A 194 7.34 -17.23 6.22
C ALA A 194 7.13 -18.75 6.11
N TRP A 195 7.64 -19.52 7.07
CA TRP A 195 7.50 -20.98 7.07
C TRP A 195 6.08 -21.48 7.29
N ALA A 196 5.22 -20.65 7.88
CA ALA A 196 3.80 -20.95 8.05
C ALA A 196 2.93 -20.47 6.87
N LEU A 197 3.49 -19.59 5.99
CA LEU A 197 2.76 -19.06 4.83
C LEU A 197 2.68 -20.09 3.70
N ARG A 198 1.52 -20.15 3.05
CA ARG A 198 1.30 -20.93 1.81
C ARG A 198 0.09 -20.42 1.05
N GLY A 199 0.01 -20.71 -0.22
CA GLY A 199 -1.21 -20.54 -1.02
C GLY A 199 -2.21 -21.68 -0.80
N PRO A 200 -3.48 -21.49 -1.20
CA PRO A 200 -4.47 -22.55 -1.18
C PRO A 200 -4.16 -23.62 -2.23
N GLU A 201 -4.43 -24.87 -1.89
CA GLU A 201 -4.31 -26.01 -2.81
C GLU A 201 -5.60 -26.20 -3.62
N PRO A 202 -5.54 -26.89 -4.76
CA PRO A 202 -6.72 -27.18 -5.56
C PRO A 202 -7.80 -27.91 -4.74
N GLY A 203 -9.03 -27.40 -4.77
CA GLY A 203 -10.15 -27.96 -4.02
C GLY A 203 -10.20 -27.61 -2.52
N GLU A 204 -9.18 -26.95 -1.97
CA GLU A 204 -9.15 -26.59 -0.55
C GLU A 204 -10.20 -25.52 -0.20
N LEU A 205 -10.59 -24.68 -1.15
CA LEU A 205 -11.60 -23.63 -0.98
C LEU A 205 -13.01 -24.02 -1.47
N ALA A 206 -13.27 -25.30 -1.72
CA ALA A 206 -14.58 -25.76 -2.22
C ALA A 206 -15.76 -25.48 -1.27
N PHE A 207 -15.49 -25.25 0.03
CA PHE A 207 -16.49 -24.88 1.04
C PHE A 207 -16.81 -23.38 1.07
N VAL A 208 -16.01 -22.55 0.41
CA VAL A 208 -16.16 -21.10 0.46
C VAL A 208 -17.36 -20.69 -0.42
N PRO A 209 -18.27 -19.83 0.09
CA PRO A 209 -19.42 -19.39 -0.68
C PRO A 209 -18.98 -18.63 -1.95
N PRO A 210 -19.81 -18.64 -3.00
CA PRO A 210 -19.51 -17.90 -4.21
C PRO A 210 -19.39 -16.40 -3.93
N PRO A 211 -18.51 -15.69 -4.67
CA PRO A 211 -18.35 -14.25 -4.52
C PRO A 211 -19.63 -13.50 -4.93
N LYS A 212 -19.91 -12.39 -4.25
CA LYS A 212 -21.02 -11.49 -4.62
C LYS A 212 -20.70 -10.63 -5.85
N VAL A 213 -19.42 -10.45 -6.15
CA VAL A 213 -18.93 -9.66 -7.29
C VAL A 213 -18.56 -10.57 -8.47
N VAL A 214 -18.72 -10.05 -9.68
CA VAL A 214 -18.42 -10.80 -10.90
C VAL A 214 -16.90 -11.00 -11.02
N GLN A 215 -16.48 -12.26 -11.20
CA GLN A 215 -15.10 -12.68 -11.37
C GLN A 215 -14.93 -13.49 -12.65
N SER A 216 -13.75 -13.37 -13.28
CA SER A 216 -13.37 -14.18 -14.44
C SER A 216 -13.14 -15.64 -14.04
N SER A 217 -13.62 -16.57 -14.85
CA SER A 217 -13.30 -17.99 -14.76
C SER A 217 -11.95 -18.32 -15.39
N ARG A 218 -11.47 -17.46 -16.30
CA ARG A 218 -10.20 -17.60 -17.01
C ARG A 218 -9.06 -17.01 -16.18
N ASN A 219 -7.92 -17.71 -16.19
CA ASN A 219 -6.68 -17.23 -15.60
C ASN A 219 -5.74 -16.71 -16.70
N TYR A 220 -5.54 -15.39 -16.73
CA TYR A 220 -4.68 -14.73 -17.71
C TYR A 220 -3.23 -14.77 -17.25
N THR A 221 -2.33 -15.12 -18.15
CA THR A 221 -0.88 -15.01 -17.95
C THR A 221 -0.45 -13.54 -17.92
N PRO A 222 0.70 -13.19 -17.33
CA PRO A 222 1.19 -11.81 -17.31
C PRO A 222 1.30 -11.18 -18.69
N GLY A 223 1.78 -11.97 -19.69
CA GLY A 223 1.89 -11.50 -21.08
C GLY A 223 0.54 -11.23 -21.74
N GLU A 224 -0.50 -12.01 -21.40
CA GLU A 224 -1.87 -11.74 -21.87
C GLU A 224 -2.44 -10.50 -21.19
N VAL A 225 -2.23 -10.34 -19.88
CA VAL A 225 -2.69 -9.16 -19.12
C VAL A 225 -2.17 -7.86 -19.73
N LEU A 226 -0.87 -7.78 -20.03
CA LEU A 226 -0.23 -6.61 -20.64
C LEU A 226 -0.76 -6.27 -22.04
N LYS A 227 -1.36 -7.25 -22.72
CA LYS A 227 -2.00 -7.03 -24.04
C LYS A 227 -3.45 -6.55 -23.95
N THR A 228 -4.05 -6.57 -22.74
CA THR A 228 -5.44 -6.14 -22.56
C THR A 228 -5.56 -4.64 -22.34
N PRO A 229 -6.46 -3.93 -23.06
CA PRO A 229 -6.73 -2.52 -22.77
C PRO A 229 -7.26 -2.27 -21.35
N VAL A 230 -7.95 -3.24 -20.75
CA VAL A 230 -8.48 -3.16 -19.38
C VAL A 230 -7.36 -2.99 -18.36
N PHE A 231 -6.21 -3.67 -18.55
CA PHE A 231 -5.05 -3.53 -17.67
C PHE A 231 -4.50 -2.10 -17.70
N TRP A 232 -4.28 -1.55 -18.88
CA TRP A 232 -3.72 -0.20 -19.02
C TRP A 232 -4.68 0.88 -18.53
N LEU A 233 -5.98 0.66 -18.68
CA LEU A 233 -6.99 1.53 -18.09
C LEU A 233 -6.90 1.52 -16.56
N LEU A 234 -6.85 0.34 -15.93
CA LEU A 234 -6.64 0.20 -14.48
C LEU A 234 -5.33 0.85 -14.05
N TYR A 235 -4.25 0.67 -14.82
CA TYR A 235 -2.94 1.24 -14.55
C TYR A 235 -2.97 2.77 -14.53
N ILE A 236 -3.55 3.40 -15.56
CA ILE A 236 -3.67 4.86 -15.66
C ILE A 236 -4.55 5.40 -14.53
N MET A 237 -5.69 4.75 -14.26
CA MET A 237 -6.55 5.13 -13.13
C MET A 237 -5.79 5.06 -11.81
N PHE A 238 -5.03 3.99 -11.59
CA PHE A 238 -4.23 3.84 -10.38
C PHE A 238 -3.13 4.90 -10.28
N VAL A 239 -2.41 5.22 -11.37
CA VAL A 239 -1.42 6.31 -11.40
C VAL A 239 -2.08 7.64 -10.99
N MET A 240 -3.24 7.99 -11.56
CA MET A 240 -3.91 9.26 -11.28
C MET A 240 -4.29 9.41 -9.81
N VAL A 241 -4.98 8.41 -9.24
CA VAL A 241 -5.41 8.50 -7.82
C VAL A 241 -4.26 8.30 -6.84
N SER A 242 -3.26 7.50 -7.20
CA SER A 242 -2.04 7.36 -6.39
C SER A 242 -1.25 8.68 -6.36
N ALA A 243 -1.10 9.35 -7.51
CA ALA A 243 -0.42 10.64 -7.59
C ALA A 243 -1.12 11.71 -6.75
N SER A 244 -2.46 11.79 -6.81
CA SER A 244 -3.21 12.78 -6.02
C SER A 244 -2.98 12.61 -4.52
N GLY A 245 -3.02 11.37 -4.01
CA GLY A 245 -2.78 11.11 -2.59
C GLY A 245 -1.32 11.27 -2.16
N LEU A 246 -0.36 10.90 -3.01
CA LEU A 246 1.07 11.14 -2.75
C LEU A 246 1.40 12.64 -2.71
N MET A 247 0.77 13.46 -3.58
CA MET A 247 0.89 14.91 -3.52
C MET A 247 0.36 15.45 -2.19
N ALA A 248 -0.82 14.99 -1.74
CA ALA A 248 -1.37 15.39 -0.45
C ALA A 248 -0.44 14.98 0.71
N THR A 249 0.01 13.74 0.73
CA THR A 249 0.93 13.22 1.76
C THR A 249 2.23 14.03 1.85
N ALA A 250 2.81 14.38 0.71
CA ALA A 250 4.08 15.11 0.66
C ALA A 250 3.93 16.59 1.04
N GLN A 251 2.74 17.17 0.85
CA GLN A 251 2.53 18.61 0.95
C GLN A 251 1.64 19.04 2.13
N ILE A 252 1.11 18.11 2.94
CA ILE A 252 0.16 18.46 4.01
C ILE A 252 0.74 19.47 5.02
N ALA A 253 2.02 19.33 5.40
CA ALA A 253 2.66 20.26 6.32
C ALA A 253 2.98 21.62 5.68
N PRO A 254 3.55 21.74 4.45
CA PRO A 254 3.62 22.98 3.69
C PRO A 254 2.26 23.67 3.50
N ILE A 255 1.21 22.92 3.17
CA ILE A 255 -0.15 23.47 3.00
C ILE A 255 -0.66 24.06 4.32
N ALA A 256 -0.54 23.31 5.44
CA ALA A 256 -0.93 23.79 6.76
C ALA A 256 -0.21 25.07 7.18
N LYS A 257 1.08 25.18 6.82
CA LYS A 257 1.90 26.38 7.06
C LYS A 257 1.40 27.55 6.22
N ASP A 258 1.20 27.35 4.92
CA ASP A 258 0.78 28.40 3.98
C ASP A 258 -0.65 28.89 4.27
N PHE A 259 -1.52 28.02 4.81
CA PHE A 259 -2.85 28.37 5.29
C PHE A 259 -2.86 29.01 6.69
N ASN A 260 -1.70 29.11 7.35
CA ASN A 260 -1.52 29.65 8.70
C ASN A 260 -2.33 28.89 9.80
N VAL A 261 -2.66 27.61 9.55
CA VAL A 261 -3.40 26.77 10.51
C VAL A 261 -2.51 25.78 11.25
N GLY A 262 -1.30 25.49 10.73
CA GLY A 262 -0.46 24.40 11.20
C GLY A 262 -0.15 24.45 12.70
N ASN A 263 0.12 25.63 13.26
CA ASN A 263 0.49 25.85 14.66
C ASN A 263 -0.68 26.23 15.58
N THR A 264 -1.88 26.40 15.03
CA THR A 264 -3.07 26.73 15.81
C THR A 264 -3.43 25.56 16.73
N VAL A 265 -3.55 25.79 18.02
CA VAL A 265 -3.96 24.77 19.00
C VAL A 265 -5.43 24.43 18.73
N LEU A 266 -5.72 23.14 18.53
CA LEU A 266 -7.04 22.69 18.11
C LEU A 266 -7.71 21.79 19.17
N PHE A 267 -7.02 20.78 19.66
CA PHE A 267 -7.57 19.78 20.56
C PHE A 267 -6.52 19.28 21.55
N ALA A 268 -6.88 19.22 22.85
CA ALA A 268 -6.03 18.70 23.93
C ALA A 268 -4.59 19.29 23.97
N GLY A 269 -4.43 20.56 23.56
CA GLY A 269 -3.13 21.23 23.48
C GLY A 269 -2.31 20.88 22.22
N ALA A 270 -2.80 20.00 21.34
CA ALA A 270 -2.14 19.67 20.11
C ALA A 270 -2.45 20.68 18.99
N SER A 271 -1.47 20.94 18.14
CA SER A 271 -1.65 21.81 16.97
C SER A 271 -2.51 21.15 15.89
N THR A 272 -3.15 21.96 15.05
CA THR A 272 -3.97 21.51 13.90
C THR A 272 -3.21 20.51 13.01
N LEU A 273 -1.94 20.78 12.71
CA LEU A 273 -1.13 19.85 11.91
C LEU A 273 -0.93 18.50 12.62
N THR A 274 -0.67 18.52 13.94
CA THR A 274 -0.51 17.29 14.72
C THR A 274 -1.78 16.45 14.70
N VAL A 275 -2.94 17.11 14.95
CA VAL A 275 -4.25 16.45 14.93
C VAL A 275 -4.54 15.88 13.52
N ALA A 276 -4.30 16.67 12.46
CA ALA A 276 -4.49 16.24 11.09
C ALA A 276 -3.67 15.00 10.78
N LEU A 277 -2.36 15.00 11.05
CA LEU A 277 -1.49 13.85 10.78
C LEU A 277 -1.90 12.56 11.51
N ILE A 278 -2.39 12.68 12.75
CA ILE A 278 -2.91 11.51 13.49
C ILE A 278 -4.17 10.98 12.83
N VAL A 279 -5.14 11.85 12.54
CA VAL A 279 -6.43 11.46 11.95
C VAL A 279 -6.23 10.92 10.52
N ASP A 280 -5.36 11.55 9.73
CA ASP A 280 -5.00 11.12 8.37
C ASP A 280 -4.46 9.68 8.35
N ASN A 281 -3.56 9.35 9.28
CA ASN A 281 -3.02 7.99 9.38
C ASN A 281 -4.09 6.95 9.77
N VAL A 282 -4.95 7.29 10.72
CA VAL A 282 -6.08 6.43 11.12
C VAL A 282 -7.06 6.23 9.96
N CYS A 283 -7.41 7.30 9.25
CA CYS A 283 -8.29 7.26 8.10
C CYS A 283 -7.68 6.44 6.95
N ASN A 284 -6.41 6.64 6.64
CA ASN A 284 -5.70 5.89 5.59
C ASN A 284 -5.63 4.39 5.89
N GLY A 285 -5.27 4.02 7.12
CA GLY A 285 -5.21 2.62 7.53
C GLY A 285 -6.60 1.97 7.55
N GLY A 286 -7.59 2.63 8.15
CA GLY A 286 -8.97 2.15 8.28
C GLY A 286 -9.75 2.11 6.96
N ALA A 287 -9.43 2.99 6.02
CA ALA A 287 -10.05 3.01 4.69
C ALA A 287 -9.89 1.70 3.93
N ARG A 288 -8.74 1.07 4.04
CA ARG A 288 -8.39 -0.13 3.27
C ARG A 288 -9.35 -1.30 3.52
N PRO A 289 -9.54 -1.78 4.76
CA PRO A 289 -10.53 -2.82 5.04
C PRO A 289 -11.98 -2.34 4.85
N LEU A 290 -12.29 -1.08 5.19
CA LEU A 290 -13.64 -0.52 5.05
C LEU A 290 -14.10 -0.55 3.58
N PHE A 291 -13.39 0.11 2.69
CA PHE A 291 -13.74 0.14 1.26
C PHE A 291 -13.52 -1.21 0.58
N GLY A 292 -12.57 -2.03 1.07
CA GLY A 292 -12.43 -3.42 0.66
C GLY A 292 -13.72 -4.19 0.90
N TRP A 293 -14.27 -4.12 2.11
CA TRP A 293 -15.55 -4.75 2.47
C TRP A 293 -16.73 -4.15 1.68
N VAL A 294 -16.79 -2.82 1.55
CA VAL A 294 -17.83 -2.16 0.75
C VAL A 294 -17.79 -2.69 -0.68
N SER A 295 -16.60 -2.79 -1.28
CA SER A 295 -16.42 -3.23 -2.67
C SER A 295 -16.81 -4.70 -2.90
N ASP A 296 -16.68 -5.54 -1.88
CA ASP A 296 -17.13 -6.94 -1.93
C ASP A 296 -18.67 -7.06 -1.92
N ASN A 297 -19.39 -6.01 -1.48
CA ASN A 297 -20.85 -6.01 -1.39
C ASN A 297 -21.55 -5.24 -2.52
N ILE A 298 -21.06 -4.05 -2.89
CA ILE A 298 -21.70 -3.20 -3.91
C ILE A 298 -21.00 -3.26 -5.28
N GLY A 299 -19.81 -3.87 -5.34
CA GLY A 299 -19.00 -4.02 -6.56
C GLY A 299 -17.86 -3.03 -6.64
N ARG A 300 -16.84 -3.38 -7.43
CA ARG A 300 -15.56 -2.65 -7.51
C ARG A 300 -15.73 -1.24 -8.07
N GLU A 301 -16.38 -1.14 -9.22
CA GLU A 301 -16.53 0.13 -9.94
C GLU A 301 -17.41 1.12 -9.19
N TYR A 302 -18.47 0.65 -8.55
CA TYR A 302 -19.34 1.53 -7.74
C TYR A 302 -18.61 2.05 -6.49
N THR A 303 -17.77 1.21 -5.88
CA THR A 303 -16.95 1.66 -4.76
C THR A 303 -15.89 2.67 -5.20
N MET A 304 -15.28 2.50 -6.39
CA MET A 304 -14.39 3.49 -6.98
C MET A 304 -15.10 4.84 -7.20
N VAL A 305 -16.33 4.80 -7.73
CA VAL A 305 -17.14 6.03 -7.91
C VAL A 305 -17.40 6.73 -6.58
N LEU A 306 -17.78 5.98 -5.54
CA LEU A 306 -18.02 6.52 -4.22
C LEU A 306 -16.75 7.13 -3.61
N ALA A 307 -15.68 6.36 -3.57
CA ALA A 307 -14.42 6.76 -2.92
C ALA A 307 -13.79 7.96 -3.64
N PHE A 308 -13.57 7.86 -4.95
CA PHE A 308 -12.91 8.95 -5.69
C PHE A 308 -13.82 10.17 -5.89
N GLY A 309 -15.14 9.99 -5.92
CA GLY A 309 -16.09 11.11 -5.88
C GLY A 309 -16.01 11.90 -4.58
N LEU A 310 -15.99 11.20 -3.43
CA LEU A 310 -15.74 11.84 -2.13
C LEU A 310 -14.34 12.46 -2.06
N GLY A 311 -13.32 11.82 -2.64
CA GLY A 311 -11.98 12.36 -2.74
C GLY A 311 -11.91 13.67 -3.51
N ALA A 312 -12.58 13.75 -4.66
CA ALA A 312 -12.66 14.98 -5.45
C ALA A 312 -13.31 16.13 -4.66
N ILE A 313 -14.40 15.84 -3.95
CA ILE A 313 -15.06 16.81 -3.06
C ILE A 313 -14.10 17.24 -1.95
N ALA A 314 -13.39 16.31 -1.33
CA ALA A 314 -12.45 16.59 -0.24
C ALA A 314 -11.30 17.49 -0.69
N TYR A 315 -10.70 17.26 -1.86
CA TYR A 315 -9.67 18.14 -2.43
C TYR A 315 -10.21 19.55 -2.71
N TRP A 316 -11.39 19.64 -3.32
CA TRP A 316 -12.02 20.93 -3.60
C TRP A 316 -12.32 21.71 -2.30
N MET A 317 -12.88 21.03 -1.30
CA MET A 317 -13.21 21.63 -0.01
C MET A 317 -11.97 22.02 0.79
N LEU A 318 -10.89 21.22 0.75
CA LEU A 318 -9.62 21.60 1.37
C LEU A 318 -9.05 22.88 0.76
N GLY A 319 -9.13 23.02 -0.57
CA GLY A 319 -8.69 24.23 -1.27
C GLY A 319 -9.55 25.47 -0.95
N SER A 320 -10.82 25.29 -0.65
CA SER A 320 -11.77 26.39 -0.42
C SER A 320 -11.92 26.79 1.05
N LEU A 321 -11.90 25.81 1.97
CA LEU A 321 -12.20 25.98 3.40
C LEU A 321 -11.03 25.64 4.32
N GLY A 322 -9.93 25.13 3.81
CA GLY A 322 -8.80 24.62 4.61
C GLY A 322 -8.06 25.68 5.43
N THR A 323 -8.36 26.96 5.27
CA THR A 323 -7.88 28.04 6.13
C THR A 323 -8.52 28.05 7.52
N ALA A 324 -9.63 27.31 7.73
CA ALA A 324 -10.20 27.08 9.04
C ALA A 324 -9.63 25.78 9.64
N PRO A 325 -9.10 25.80 10.88
CA PRO A 325 -8.38 24.65 11.47
C PRO A 325 -9.16 23.33 11.45
N TRP A 326 -10.44 23.34 11.86
CA TRP A 326 -11.27 22.13 11.83
C TRP A 326 -11.58 21.65 10.41
N ALA A 327 -11.83 22.57 9.48
CA ALA A 327 -12.07 22.22 8.09
C ALA A 327 -10.81 21.58 7.47
N PHE A 328 -9.63 22.10 7.80
CA PHE A 328 -8.36 21.51 7.37
C PHE A 328 -8.26 20.04 7.80
N VAL A 329 -8.48 19.74 9.09
CA VAL A 329 -8.43 18.36 9.62
C VAL A 329 -9.46 17.47 8.95
N ILE A 330 -10.72 17.92 8.85
CA ILE A 330 -11.81 17.12 8.28
C ILE A 330 -11.54 16.77 6.81
N PHE A 331 -11.19 17.74 5.99
CA PHE A 331 -11.00 17.50 4.56
C PHE A 331 -9.68 16.81 4.25
N ALA A 332 -8.60 17.05 5.02
CA ALA A 332 -7.40 16.24 4.96
C ALA A 332 -7.70 14.77 5.29
N ALA A 333 -8.39 14.52 6.41
CA ALA A 333 -8.82 13.18 6.79
C ALA A 333 -9.67 12.47 5.71
N MET A 334 -10.60 13.19 5.07
CA MET A 334 -11.39 12.67 3.96
C MET A 334 -10.52 12.31 2.75
N ILE A 335 -9.50 13.11 2.42
CA ILE A 335 -8.55 12.78 1.35
C ILE A 335 -7.84 11.47 1.67
N PHE A 336 -7.33 11.30 2.89
CA PHE A 336 -6.63 10.08 3.28
C PHE A 336 -7.55 8.87 3.42
N LEU A 337 -8.80 9.07 3.84
CA LEU A 337 -9.85 8.04 3.87
C LEU A 337 -10.17 7.54 2.46
N THR A 338 -10.23 8.42 1.47
CA THR A 338 -10.58 8.09 0.09
C THR A 338 -9.38 7.76 -0.79
N TRP A 339 -8.16 7.82 -0.25
CA TRP A 339 -6.94 7.41 -0.93
C TRP A 339 -6.43 6.04 -0.46
N GLY A 340 -6.59 5.71 0.83
CA GLY A 340 -6.07 4.45 1.38
C GLY A 340 -6.64 3.21 0.69
N GLU A 341 -7.88 3.26 0.23
CA GLU A 341 -8.58 2.15 -0.40
C GLU A 341 -8.02 1.72 -1.76
N ILE A 342 -7.23 2.54 -2.46
CA ILE A 342 -6.62 2.14 -3.75
C ILE A 342 -5.82 0.85 -3.60
N PHE A 343 -5.21 0.64 -2.42
CA PHE A 343 -4.41 -0.55 -2.11
C PHE A 343 -5.26 -1.79 -1.79
N SER A 344 -6.59 -1.68 -1.74
CA SER A 344 -7.52 -2.80 -1.66
C SER A 344 -8.34 -2.95 -2.95
N LEU A 345 -8.81 -1.86 -3.54
CA LEU A 345 -9.68 -1.88 -4.72
C LEU A 345 -8.96 -2.33 -5.98
N PHE A 346 -7.80 -1.75 -6.30
CA PHE A 346 -7.10 -2.09 -7.54
C PHE A 346 -6.58 -3.53 -7.57
N PRO A 347 -5.92 -4.07 -6.51
CA PRO A 347 -5.52 -5.47 -6.48
C PRO A 347 -6.70 -6.44 -6.58
N SER A 348 -7.79 -6.17 -5.84
CA SER A 348 -9.00 -7.01 -5.90
C SER A 348 -9.63 -6.98 -7.28
N THR A 349 -9.75 -5.78 -7.89
CA THR A 349 -10.30 -5.62 -9.26
C THR A 349 -9.43 -6.33 -10.29
N CYS A 350 -8.11 -6.24 -10.17
CA CYS A 350 -7.15 -6.93 -11.03
C CYS A 350 -7.37 -8.45 -10.98
N THR A 351 -7.43 -9.01 -9.76
CA THR A 351 -7.61 -10.46 -9.58
C THR A 351 -9.00 -10.92 -10.02
N ASP A 352 -10.06 -10.13 -9.76
CA ASP A 352 -11.42 -10.44 -10.23
C ASP A 352 -11.52 -10.43 -11.77
N THR A 353 -10.66 -9.65 -12.43
CA THR A 353 -10.66 -9.49 -13.88
C THR A 353 -9.81 -10.55 -14.59
N PHE A 354 -8.64 -10.87 -14.02
CA PHE A 354 -7.62 -11.68 -14.70
C PHE A 354 -7.42 -13.08 -14.08
N GLY A 355 -8.17 -13.41 -13.03
CA GLY A 355 -8.12 -14.71 -12.35
C GLY A 355 -7.03 -14.82 -11.28
N ALA A 356 -7.13 -15.88 -10.47
CA ALA A 356 -6.33 -16.04 -9.25
C ALA A 356 -5.01 -16.80 -9.45
N LYS A 357 -4.86 -17.59 -10.53
CA LYS A 357 -3.68 -18.46 -10.72
C LYS A 357 -2.37 -17.67 -10.76
N PHE A 358 -2.34 -16.57 -11.50
CA PHE A 358 -1.20 -15.68 -11.66
C PHE A 358 -1.43 -14.34 -10.92
N ALA A 359 -2.23 -14.37 -9.85
CA ALA A 359 -2.65 -13.13 -9.20
C ALA A 359 -1.48 -12.36 -8.62
N THR A 360 -0.48 -13.03 -8.02
CA THR A 360 0.65 -12.33 -7.39
C THR A 360 1.42 -11.51 -8.41
N VAL A 361 1.78 -12.07 -9.56
CA VAL A 361 2.49 -11.32 -10.60
C VAL A 361 1.60 -10.27 -11.28
N ASN A 362 0.33 -10.59 -11.57
CA ASN A 362 -0.57 -9.67 -12.27
C ASN A 362 -0.89 -8.41 -11.43
N LEU A 363 -1.15 -8.59 -10.13
CA LEU A 363 -1.34 -7.45 -9.23
C LEU A 363 -0.05 -6.66 -8.99
N SER A 364 1.11 -7.32 -9.02
CA SER A 364 2.41 -6.67 -8.91
C SER A 364 2.73 -5.81 -10.13
N LEU A 365 2.39 -6.26 -11.33
CA LEU A 365 2.44 -5.43 -12.55
C LEU A 365 1.61 -4.15 -12.38
N LEU A 366 0.39 -4.29 -11.84
CA LEU A 366 -0.46 -3.13 -11.59
C LEU A 366 0.10 -2.22 -10.49
N TYR A 367 0.73 -2.78 -9.45
CA TYR A 367 1.29 -2.04 -8.33
C TYR A 367 2.47 -1.12 -8.72
N THR A 368 3.15 -1.40 -9.85
CA THR A 368 4.17 -0.49 -10.39
C THR A 368 3.63 0.91 -10.70
N ALA A 369 2.30 1.05 -10.86
CA ALA A 369 1.62 2.34 -11.01
C ALA A 369 1.87 3.27 -9.82
N LYS A 370 2.02 2.75 -8.58
CA LYS A 370 2.41 3.54 -7.40
C LYS A 370 3.79 4.17 -7.60
N GLY A 371 4.77 3.39 -8.04
CA GLY A 371 6.11 3.91 -8.35
C GLY A 371 6.10 4.96 -9.47
N THR A 372 5.33 4.70 -10.52
CA THR A 372 5.15 5.66 -11.63
C THR A 372 4.50 6.96 -11.15
N SER A 373 3.51 6.88 -10.26
CA SER A 373 2.82 8.07 -9.72
C SER A 373 3.75 8.97 -8.88
N ALA A 374 4.80 8.42 -8.27
CA ALA A 374 5.76 9.20 -7.48
C ALA A 374 6.49 10.27 -8.32
N PHE A 375 6.69 10.05 -9.62
CA PHE A 375 7.27 11.06 -10.53
C PHE A 375 6.37 12.28 -10.72
N LEU A 376 5.08 12.17 -10.44
CA LEU A 376 4.14 13.30 -10.54
C LEU A 376 4.12 14.17 -9.28
N VAL A 377 4.67 13.70 -8.15
CA VAL A 377 4.65 14.43 -6.88
C VAL A 377 5.34 15.81 -6.96
N PRO A 378 6.51 15.96 -7.62
CA PRO A 378 7.14 17.28 -7.78
C PRO A 378 6.28 18.29 -8.54
N LEU A 379 5.33 17.84 -9.38
CA LEU A 379 4.43 18.71 -10.13
C LEU A 379 3.62 19.63 -9.18
N ALA A 380 3.27 19.16 -7.99
CA ALA A 380 2.57 19.96 -6.99
C ALA A 380 3.38 21.24 -6.61
N ASN A 381 4.68 21.09 -6.40
CA ASN A 381 5.56 22.23 -6.07
C ASN A 381 5.75 23.17 -7.27
N VAL A 382 5.90 22.64 -8.48
CA VAL A 382 6.00 23.42 -9.72
C VAL A 382 4.71 24.24 -9.92
N MET A 383 3.56 23.63 -9.75
CA MET A 383 2.27 24.32 -9.85
C MET A 383 2.12 25.40 -8.77
N LYS A 384 2.44 25.06 -7.51
CA LYS A 384 2.42 26.05 -6.41
C LYS A 384 3.31 27.23 -6.68
N SER A 385 4.53 27.01 -7.19
CA SER A 385 5.47 28.09 -7.51
C SER A 385 4.98 28.96 -8.68
N HIS A 386 4.36 28.35 -9.70
CA HIS A 386 3.85 29.05 -10.87
C HIS A 386 2.58 29.88 -10.57
N PHE A 387 1.63 29.31 -9.83
CA PHE A 387 0.37 29.98 -9.52
C PHE A 387 0.37 30.75 -8.18
N GLY A 388 1.42 30.66 -7.39
CA GLY A 388 1.58 31.35 -6.12
C GLY A 388 0.74 30.78 -4.96
N ASN A 389 -0.07 29.75 -5.20
CA ASN A 389 -0.96 29.15 -4.21
C ASN A 389 -1.22 27.65 -4.49
N TRP A 390 -1.85 26.95 -3.53
CA TRP A 390 -2.19 25.53 -3.65
C TRP A 390 -3.48 25.24 -4.42
N HIS A 391 -4.27 26.24 -4.75
CA HIS A 391 -5.59 26.06 -5.37
C HIS A 391 -5.52 25.26 -6.67
N ALA A 392 -4.57 25.57 -7.53
CA ALA A 392 -4.34 24.84 -8.79
C ALA A 392 -4.03 23.34 -8.55
N VAL A 393 -3.27 23.01 -7.49
CA VAL A 393 -2.96 21.64 -7.12
C VAL A 393 -4.23 20.90 -6.67
N PHE A 394 -5.07 21.53 -5.84
CA PHE A 394 -6.33 20.94 -5.41
C PHE A 394 -7.33 20.76 -6.56
N VAL A 395 -7.41 21.70 -7.46
CA VAL A 395 -8.23 21.58 -8.67
C VAL A 395 -7.75 20.42 -9.55
N LEU A 396 -6.43 20.32 -9.79
CA LEU A 396 -5.87 19.23 -10.59
C LEU A 396 -6.19 17.87 -9.94
N THR A 397 -5.93 17.72 -8.65
CA THR A 397 -6.18 16.45 -7.93
C THR A 397 -7.66 16.10 -7.88
N ALA A 398 -8.55 17.08 -7.71
CA ALA A 398 -9.99 16.87 -7.80
C ALA A 398 -10.41 16.42 -9.21
N ILE A 399 -9.90 17.05 -10.26
CA ILE A 399 -10.16 16.65 -11.65
C ILE A 399 -9.65 15.23 -11.92
N MET A 400 -8.44 14.88 -11.45
CA MET A 400 -7.91 13.52 -11.59
C MET A 400 -8.85 12.48 -10.98
N ASN A 401 -9.37 12.74 -9.78
CA ASN A 401 -10.34 11.86 -9.12
C ASN A 401 -11.66 11.78 -9.91
N LEU A 402 -12.21 12.90 -10.40
CA LEU A 402 -13.44 12.90 -11.21
C LEU A 402 -13.27 12.18 -12.54
N VAL A 403 -12.12 12.32 -13.19
CA VAL A 403 -11.81 11.57 -14.41
C VAL A 403 -11.81 10.07 -14.11
N VAL A 404 -11.21 9.65 -12.99
CA VAL A 404 -11.22 8.23 -12.59
C VAL A 404 -12.63 7.75 -12.27
N VAL A 405 -13.50 8.57 -11.66
CA VAL A 405 -14.93 8.26 -11.48
C VAL A 405 -15.61 8.00 -12.82
N ALA A 406 -15.41 8.89 -13.79
CA ALA A 406 -15.99 8.73 -15.13
C ALA A 406 -15.43 7.48 -15.85
N LEU A 407 -14.13 7.26 -15.78
CA LEU A 407 -13.48 6.06 -16.35
C LEU A 407 -13.98 4.77 -15.69
N ALA A 408 -14.16 4.75 -14.37
CA ALA A 408 -14.65 3.58 -13.65
C ALA A 408 -16.06 3.18 -14.12
N LEU A 409 -16.97 4.16 -14.25
CA LEU A 409 -18.37 3.91 -14.54
C LEU A 409 -18.62 3.65 -16.04
N PHE A 410 -18.07 4.51 -16.89
CA PHE A 410 -18.41 4.54 -18.32
C PHE A 410 -17.47 3.72 -19.21
N VAL A 411 -16.24 3.44 -18.73
CA VAL A 411 -15.24 2.74 -19.53
C VAL A 411 -14.85 1.40 -18.88
N LEU A 412 -14.37 1.40 -17.65
CA LEU A 412 -13.88 0.19 -16.99
C LEU A 412 -14.98 -0.86 -16.81
N LYS A 413 -16.13 -0.44 -16.29
CA LYS A 413 -17.25 -1.36 -16.01
C LYS A 413 -17.73 -2.12 -17.24
N PRO A 414 -18.04 -1.48 -18.41
CA PRO A 414 -18.43 -2.20 -19.61
C PRO A 414 -17.29 -3.04 -20.19
N MET A 415 -16.05 -2.55 -20.19
CA MET A 415 -14.91 -3.29 -20.70
C MET A 415 -14.64 -4.56 -19.87
N ARG A 416 -14.66 -4.47 -18.55
CA ARG A 416 -14.52 -5.64 -17.66
C ARG A 416 -15.64 -6.65 -17.88
N ARG A 417 -16.90 -6.20 -17.94
CA ARG A 417 -18.04 -7.09 -18.19
C ARG A 417 -17.88 -7.86 -19.51
N LYS A 418 -17.47 -7.16 -20.57
CA LYS A 418 -17.22 -7.79 -21.87
C LYS A 418 -16.08 -8.80 -21.79
N LEU A 419 -14.97 -8.47 -21.13
CA LEU A 419 -13.81 -9.37 -20.99
C LEU A 419 -14.18 -10.62 -20.18
N ILE A 420 -14.91 -10.45 -19.07
CA ILE A 420 -15.32 -11.56 -18.21
C ILE A 420 -16.38 -12.45 -18.89
N SER A 421 -17.30 -11.89 -19.68
CA SER A 421 -18.30 -12.69 -20.41
C SER A 421 -17.71 -13.51 -21.55
N GLN A 422 -16.50 -13.21 -21.98
CA GLN A 422 -15.75 -13.96 -23.00
C GLN A 422 -14.79 -15.00 -22.40
N SER A 423 -14.68 -15.05 -21.09
CA SER A 423 -13.82 -15.96 -20.33
C SER A 423 -14.61 -17.11 -19.76
#